data_3b82c6c1d073d818183d3e72afe95cbb
#
_entry.id   3b82c6c1d073d818183d3e72afe95cbb
#
_cell.length_a   1.000
_cell.length_b   1.000
_cell.length_c   1.000
_cell.angle_alpha   90.00
_cell.angle_beta   90.00
_cell.angle_gamma   90.00
#
_symmetry.space_group_name_H-M   'P 1'
#
loop_
_entity.id
_entity.type
_entity.pdbx_description
1 polymer ?
#
loop_
_entity_poly.entity_id
_entity_poly.type
_entity_poly.pdbx_seq_one_letter_code
_entity_poly.pdbx_strand_id
1 'polypeptide(L)'
;MYSKEEIKKQIIEAVNTVKKTNPMAGSITNSVTINFVANAQLAVGGSAAMVYLPDEGEFLANAGGSTYINVGTLMPIYEETLPRTAKALYEAKKPWVLDPVAIGIGELRTKLLSEFKQYKPGIIRGNASEIIALAGLWGLEGGEGQSKVRGVDSTDTVSAAREAAIALAKWTGGAVAVSGKTDLVTDGETVAYSYGGSHFMEMVTGSGCSLGGVAAVYATAADPFIAALTATAVYNLAGKRAELRTSAP
;
A
#
# COMPACT_ATOMS: atom_id res chain seq x y z
N MET A 1 -0.86 -19.65 -12.09
CA MET A 1 -1.94 -18.67 -12.37
C MET A 1 -3.13 -19.04 -11.51
N TYR A 2 -3.61 -18.14 -10.68
CA TYR A 2 -4.74 -18.39 -9.77
C TYR A 2 -6.06 -18.51 -10.53
N SER A 3 -6.89 -19.48 -10.18
CA SER A 3 -8.30 -19.47 -10.59
C SER A 3 -9.12 -18.51 -9.74
N LYS A 4 -10.27 -18.05 -10.25
CA LYS A 4 -11.15 -17.13 -9.50
C LYS A 4 -11.63 -17.73 -8.17
N GLU A 5 -11.87 -19.02 -8.13
CA GLU A 5 -12.33 -19.71 -6.90
C GLU A 5 -11.20 -19.84 -5.88
N GLU A 6 -9.97 -20.10 -6.31
CA GLU A 6 -8.79 -20.10 -5.44
C GLU A 6 -8.55 -18.72 -4.83
N ILE A 7 -8.63 -17.65 -5.63
CA ILE A 7 -8.52 -16.26 -5.13
C ILE A 7 -9.56 -16.00 -4.03
N LYS A 8 -10.83 -16.32 -4.28
CA LYS A 8 -11.89 -16.13 -3.30
C LYS A 8 -11.63 -16.89 -2.00
N LYS A 9 -11.22 -18.14 -2.11
CA LYS A 9 -10.89 -18.99 -0.96
C LYS A 9 -9.76 -18.37 -0.14
N GLN A 10 -8.67 -17.95 -0.79
CA GLN A 10 -7.51 -17.36 -0.13
C GLN A 10 -7.83 -16.00 0.52
N ILE A 11 -8.68 -15.17 -0.11
CA ILE A 11 -9.18 -13.92 0.51
C ILE A 11 -9.92 -14.23 1.83
N ILE A 12 -10.82 -15.22 1.81
CA ILE A 12 -11.58 -15.62 3.02
C ILE A 12 -10.63 -16.17 4.09
N GLU A 13 -9.65 -16.97 3.71
CA GLU A 13 -8.63 -17.50 4.61
C GLU A 13 -7.78 -16.39 5.23
N ALA A 14 -7.34 -15.39 4.45
CA ALA A 14 -6.60 -14.24 4.93
C ALA A 14 -7.40 -13.44 5.96
N VAL A 15 -8.68 -13.15 5.68
CA VAL A 15 -9.57 -12.44 6.61
C VAL A 15 -9.74 -13.23 7.92
N ASN A 16 -9.97 -14.53 7.84
CA ASN A 16 -10.16 -15.38 9.02
C ASN A 16 -8.87 -15.51 9.83
N THR A 17 -7.72 -15.63 9.17
CA THR A 17 -6.41 -15.71 9.82
C THR A 17 -6.12 -14.43 10.61
N VAL A 18 -6.29 -13.25 9.99
CA VAL A 18 -6.10 -11.96 10.67
C VAL A 18 -7.01 -11.85 11.91
N LYS A 19 -8.30 -12.15 11.77
CA LYS A 19 -9.24 -12.12 12.91
C LYS A 19 -8.86 -13.08 14.05
N LYS A 20 -8.28 -14.22 13.71
CA LYS A 20 -7.87 -15.25 14.70
C LYS A 20 -6.55 -14.89 15.38
N THR A 21 -5.59 -14.35 14.64
CA THR A 21 -4.22 -14.17 15.14
C THR A 21 -3.93 -12.76 15.66
N ASN A 22 -4.77 -11.77 15.32
CA ASN A 22 -4.59 -10.36 15.66
C ASN A 22 -3.14 -9.89 15.41
N PRO A 23 -2.63 -10.01 14.18
CA PRO A 23 -1.22 -9.80 13.90
C PRO A 23 -0.84 -8.32 14.01
N MET A 24 0.38 -8.06 14.47
CA MET A 24 0.92 -6.71 14.53
C MET A 24 1.41 -6.26 13.14
N ALA A 25 0.90 -5.13 12.68
CA ALA A 25 1.41 -4.40 11.54
C ALA A 25 1.95 -3.04 11.99
N GLY A 26 3.27 -2.86 11.82
CA GLY A 26 3.93 -1.58 12.09
C GLY A 26 3.58 -0.54 11.03
N SER A 27 3.65 0.75 11.38
CA SER A 27 3.43 1.82 10.41
C SER A 27 4.34 3.01 10.69
N ILE A 28 5.04 3.46 9.65
CA ILE A 28 5.66 4.78 9.57
C ILE A 28 4.89 5.53 8.50
N THR A 29 3.97 6.39 8.93
CA THR A 29 3.01 7.01 8.03
C THR A 29 2.93 8.53 8.25
N ASN A 30 2.26 9.23 7.36
CA ASN A 30 2.13 10.67 7.42
C ASN A 30 1.25 11.13 8.58
N SER A 31 1.61 12.30 9.15
CA SER A 31 0.96 12.87 10.33
C SER A 31 -0.50 13.27 10.12
N VAL A 32 -0.92 13.49 8.87
CA VAL A 32 -2.30 13.90 8.54
C VAL A 32 -3.27 12.74 8.77
N THR A 33 -2.84 11.50 8.50
CA THR A 33 -3.73 10.34 8.43
C THR A 33 -3.39 9.24 9.44
N ILE A 34 -2.39 9.43 10.29
CA ILE A 34 -1.87 8.40 11.20
C ILE A 34 -2.96 7.76 12.08
N ASN A 35 -3.86 8.56 12.64
CA ASN A 35 -4.96 8.05 13.48
C ASN A 35 -5.93 7.19 12.65
N PHE A 36 -6.24 7.62 11.43
CA PHE A 36 -7.13 6.88 10.54
C PHE A 36 -6.50 5.55 10.09
N VAL A 37 -5.19 5.54 9.78
CA VAL A 37 -4.45 4.32 9.46
C VAL A 37 -4.50 3.33 10.62
N ALA A 38 -4.21 3.79 11.85
CA ALA A 38 -4.27 2.95 13.05
C ALA A 38 -5.67 2.33 13.25
N ASN A 39 -6.71 3.15 13.17
CA ASN A 39 -8.09 2.69 13.33
C ASN A 39 -8.51 1.71 12.23
N ALA A 40 -8.07 1.89 10.99
CA ALA A 40 -8.36 0.95 9.90
C ALA A 40 -7.67 -0.40 10.12
N GLN A 41 -6.42 -0.41 10.60
CA GLN A 41 -5.71 -1.64 10.96
C GLN A 41 -6.42 -2.41 12.08
N LEU A 42 -6.87 -1.70 13.12
CA LEU A 42 -7.65 -2.29 14.21
C LEU A 42 -9.01 -2.82 13.72
N ALA A 43 -9.69 -2.08 12.87
CA ALA A 43 -11.02 -2.43 12.36
C ALA A 43 -11.03 -3.74 11.56
N VAL A 44 -9.94 -4.08 10.89
CA VAL A 44 -9.83 -5.36 10.15
C VAL A 44 -9.33 -6.51 11.02
N GLY A 45 -9.00 -6.25 12.29
CA GLY A 45 -8.58 -7.27 13.25
C GLY A 45 -7.06 -7.37 13.45
N GLY A 46 -6.28 -6.40 12.96
CA GLY A 46 -4.85 -6.29 13.25
C GLY A 46 -4.57 -5.54 14.53
N SER A 47 -3.31 -5.56 14.95
CA SER A 47 -2.74 -4.71 16.00
C SER A 47 -1.86 -3.64 15.36
N ALA A 48 -2.14 -2.36 15.65
CA ALA A 48 -1.47 -1.22 15.04
C ALA A 48 -0.33 -0.71 15.94
N ALA A 49 0.85 -0.50 15.34
CA ALA A 49 1.99 0.14 16.01
C ALA A 49 2.51 1.29 15.14
N MET A 50 2.39 2.53 15.64
CA MET A 50 2.83 3.73 14.93
C MET A 50 4.16 4.20 15.52
N VAL A 51 5.19 4.31 14.67
CA VAL A 51 6.54 4.68 15.10
C VAL A 51 7.15 5.77 14.21
N TYR A 52 8.17 6.44 14.71
CA TYR A 52 8.84 7.55 14.04
C TYR A 52 10.37 7.44 14.08
N LEU A 53 10.93 6.79 15.11
CA LEU A 53 12.35 6.76 15.33
C LEU A 53 13.03 5.59 14.60
N PRO A 54 14.32 5.72 14.23
CA PRO A 54 15.03 4.69 13.48
C PRO A 54 15.10 3.33 14.18
N ASP A 55 15.41 3.32 15.45
CA ASP A 55 15.48 2.11 16.29
C ASP A 55 14.13 1.46 16.50
N GLU A 56 13.04 2.24 16.60
CA GLU A 56 11.66 1.74 16.65
C GLU A 56 11.27 1.07 15.33
N GLY A 57 11.64 1.68 14.19
CA GLY A 57 11.39 1.12 12.87
C GLY A 57 12.12 -0.22 12.67
N GLU A 58 13.39 -0.30 13.07
CA GLU A 58 14.17 -1.54 13.04
C GLU A 58 13.60 -2.60 13.99
N PHE A 59 13.16 -2.20 15.18
CA PHE A 59 12.50 -3.11 16.12
C PHE A 59 11.23 -3.71 15.50
N LEU A 60 10.36 -2.88 14.91
CA LEU A 60 9.14 -3.36 14.24
C LEU A 60 9.43 -4.27 13.05
N ALA A 61 10.48 -3.97 12.28
CA ALA A 61 10.92 -4.82 11.18
C ALA A 61 11.26 -6.24 11.64
N ASN A 62 11.80 -6.40 12.84
CA ASN A 62 12.17 -7.69 13.40
C ASN A 62 11.03 -8.36 14.20
N ALA A 63 10.31 -7.60 15.03
CA ALA A 63 9.29 -8.10 15.94
C ALA A 63 7.89 -8.19 15.30
N GLY A 64 7.58 -7.31 14.33
CA GLY A 64 6.29 -7.26 13.67
C GLY A 64 6.08 -8.33 12.59
N GLY A 65 4.84 -8.48 12.16
CA GLY A 65 4.47 -9.36 11.05
C GLY A 65 4.68 -8.70 9.68
N SER A 66 4.45 -7.39 9.60
CA SER A 66 4.57 -6.55 8.40
C SER A 66 4.73 -5.09 8.79
N THR A 67 5.20 -4.25 7.87
CA THR A 67 5.30 -2.80 8.09
C THR A 67 4.75 -2.01 6.90
N TYR A 68 4.00 -0.94 7.19
CA TYR A 68 3.53 0.04 6.22
C TYR A 68 4.41 1.28 6.26
N ILE A 69 4.94 1.70 5.10
CA ILE A 69 5.73 2.93 4.91
C ILE A 69 5.01 3.83 3.92
N ASN A 70 4.63 5.02 4.38
CA ASN A 70 3.97 6.06 3.60
C ASN A 70 4.81 7.34 3.64
N VAL A 71 5.15 7.87 2.46
CA VAL A 71 6.03 9.04 2.33
C VAL A 71 5.27 10.36 2.13
N GLY A 72 4.02 10.45 2.58
CA GLY A 72 3.16 11.63 2.40
C GLY A 72 3.71 12.89 3.06
N THR A 73 3.69 12.97 4.38
CA THR A 73 4.26 14.09 5.15
C THR A 73 5.60 13.65 5.72
N LEU A 74 6.70 14.11 5.14
CA LEU A 74 8.04 13.76 5.63
C LEU A 74 8.50 14.72 6.72
N MET A 75 9.00 14.16 7.80
CA MET A 75 9.75 14.87 8.84
C MET A 75 11.25 14.64 8.64
N PRO A 76 12.15 15.55 9.09
CA PRO A 76 13.59 15.39 8.92
C PRO A 76 14.13 14.04 9.40
N ILE A 77 13.62 13.51 10.52
CA ILE A 77 14.03 12.22 11.07
C ILE A 77 13.78 11.05 10.10
N TYR A 78 12.84 11.18 9.17
CA TYR A 78 12.51 10.13 8.20
C TYR A 78 13.62 9.90 7.16
N GLU A 79 14.54 10.85 7.00
CA GLU A 79 15.75 10.64 6.19
C GLU A 79 16.60 9.49 6.73
N GLU A 80 16.59 9.26 8.03
CA GLU A 80 17.27 8.15 8.68
C GLU A 80 16.33 6.96 8.90
N THR A 81 15.15 7.19 9.46
CA THR A 81 14.21 6.14 9.85
C THR A 81 13.81 5.24 8.70
N LEU A 82 13.41 5.83 7.57
CA LEU A 82 12.79 5.06 6.48
C LEU A 82 13.78 4.12 5.77
N PRO A 83 15.01 4.54 5.40
CA PRO A 83 15.98 3.63 4.80
C PRO A 83 16.42 2.51 5.75
N ARG A 84 16.65 2.82 7.02
CA ARG A 84 17.04 1.83 8.02
C ARG A 84 15.95 0.77 8.22
N THR A 85 14.70 1.21 8.34
CA THR A 85 13.56 0.30 8.46
C THR A 85 13.38 -0.57 7.21
N ALA A 86 13.42 0.02 6.01
CA ALA A 86 13.28 -0.72 4.76
C ALA A 86 14.40 -1.75 4.58
N LYS A 87 15.64 -1.39 4.94
CA LYS A 87 16.79 -2.31 4.95
C LYS A 87 16.57 -3.46 5.93
N ALA A 88 16.18 -3.17 7.17
CA ALA A 88 15.92 -4.20 8.18
C ALA A 88 14.80 -5.16 7.75
N LEU A 89 13.72 -4.66 7.14
CA LEU A 89 12.64 -5.48 6.59
C LEU A 89 13.15 -6.40 5.47
N TYR A 90 13.96 -5.87 4.56
CA TYR A 90 14.55 -6.65 3.47
C TYR A 90 15.48 -7.77 3.99
N GLU A 91 16.37 -7.45 4.93
CA GLU A 91 17.29 -8.41 5.55
C GLU A 91 16.54 -9.48 6.36
N ALA A 92 15.50 -9.10 7.09
CA ALA A 92 14.64 -10.00 7.85
C ALA A 92 13.66 -10.79 6.98
N LYS A 93 13.58 -10.51 5.68
CA LYS A 93 12.60 -11.08 4.73
C LYS A 93 11.16 -10.91 5.21
N LYS A 94 10.88 -9.78 5.82
CA LYS A 94 9.52 -9.42 6.27
C LYS A 94 8.78 -8.65 5.18
N PRO A 95 7.49 -8.94 4.98
CA PRO A 95 6.70 -8.18 4.03
C PRO A 95 6.55 -6.73 4.48
N TRP A 96 6.55 -5.81 3.53
CA TRP A 96 6.23 -4.42 3.79
C TRP A 96 5.50 -3.78 2.62
N VAL A 97 4.73 -2.75 2.93
CA VAL A 97 3.90 -2.02 1.98
C VAL A 97 4.48 -0.63 1.78
N LEU A 98 4.72 -0.25 0.54
CA LEU A 98 5.12 1.10 0.15
C LEU A 98 3.93 1.86 -0.43
N ASP A 99 3.71 3.06 0.11
CA ASP A 99 2.75 4.03 -0.42
C ASP A 99 3.50 5.31 -0.84
N PRO A 100 3.77 5.52 -2.15
CA PRO A 100 4.61 6.61 -2.65
C PRO A 100 3.86 7.94 -2.75
N VAL A 101 3.07 8.29 -1.74
CA VAL A 101 2.22 9.49 -1.69
C VAL A 101 3.02 10.73 -2.08
N ALA A 102 2.46 11.51 -3.00
CA ALA A 102 3.03 12.77 -3.45
C ALA A 102 4.44 12.63 -4.10
N ILE A 103 4.71 11.49 -4.73
CA ILE A 103 5.93 11.30 -5.53
C ILE A 103 6.11 12.46 -6.52
N GLY A 104 7.35 12.91 -6.69
CA GLY A 104 7.69 14.09 -7.51
C GLY A 104 7.69 15.41 -6.73
N ILE A 105 7.24 15.42 -5.46
CA ILE A 105 7.29 16.62 -4.62
C ILE A 105 8.47 16.53 -3.65
N GLY A 106 9.48 17.36 -3.87
CA GLY A 106 10.62 17.54 -2.97
C GLY A 106 11.73 16.50 -3.16
N GLU A 107 12.95 16.91 -2.83
CA GLU A 107 14.16 16.12 -3.06
C GLU A 107 14.27 14.92 -2.11
N LEU A 108 13.94 15.09 -0.84
CA LEU A 108 14.02 14.02 0.15
C LEU A 108 13.12 12.82 -0.22
N ARG A 109 11.89 13.10 -0.66
CA ARG A 109 10.96 12.05 -1.10
C ARG A 109 11.51 11.28 -2.31
N THR A 110 12.03 12.00 -3.28
CA THR A 110 12.65 11.42 -4.49
C THR A 110 13.85 10.54 -4.13
N LYS A 111 14.72 11.02 -3.22
CA LYS A 111 15.86 10.26 -2.70
C LYS A 111 15.42 8.96 -2.03
N LEU A 112 14.48 9.04 -1.09
CA LEU A 112 13.96 7.88 -0.36
C LEU A 112 13.30 6.86 -1.28
N LEU A 113 12.42 7.30 -2.17
CA LEU A 113 11.75 6.41 -3.13
C LEU A 113 12.73 5.76 -4.10
N SER A 114 13.78 6.46 -4.53
CA SER A 114 14.85 5.87 -5.36
C SER A 114 15.60 4.77 -4.59
N GLU A 115 15.90 5.01 -3.31
CA GLU A 115 16.60 4.06 -2.47
C GLU A 115 15.78 2.79 -2.19
N PHE A 116 14.47 2.91 -2.05
CA PHE A 116 13.58 1.78 -1.78
C PHE A 116 13.56 0.72 -2.88
N LYS A 117 13.98 1.06 -4.10
CA LYS A 117 14.10 0.11 -5.21
C LYS A 117 14.91 -1.13 -4.82
N GLN A 118 16.00 -0.96 -4.07
CA GLN A 118 16.87 -2.07 -3.67
C GLN A 118 16.28 -2.97 -2.58
N TYR A 119 15.34 -2.43 -1.76
CA TYR A 119 14.75 -3.15 -0.63
C TYR A 119 13.43 -3.86 -0.98
N LYS A 120 13.01 -3.81 -2.24
CA LYS A 120 11.92 -4.60 -2.82
C LYS A 120 10.67 -4.71 -1.92
N PRO A 121 9.83 -3.67 -1.82
CA PRO A 121 8.57 -3.77 -1.10
C PRO A 121 7.74 -4.97 -1.57
N GLY A 122 7.16 -5.70 -0.63
CA GLY A 122 6.27 -6.82 -0.95
C GLY A 122 4.97 -6.36 -1.60
N ILE A 123 4.48 -5.18 -1.22
CA ILE A 123 3.31 -4.56 -1.84
C ILE A 123 3.62 -3.09 -2.11
N ILE A 124 3.28 -2.61 -3.30
CA ILE A 124 3.24 -1.18 -3.61
C ILE A 124 1.77 -0.81 -3.79
N ARG A 125 1.31 0.23 -3.09
CA ARG A 125 -0.03 0.78 -3.22
C ARG A 125 0.05 2.25 -3.61
N GLY A 126 -0.71 2.67 -4.61
CA GLY A 126 -0.78 4.07 -5.04
C GLY A 126 -1.97 4.32 -5.97
N ASN A 127 -2.22 5.58 -6.32
CA ASN A 127 -3.08 5.91 -7.44
C ASN A 127 -2.32 5.71 -8.78
N ALA A 128 -3.03 5.86 -9.90
CA ALA A 128 -2.45 5.62 -11.22
C ALA A 128 -1.21 6.49 -11.49
N SER A 129 -1.27 7.79 -11.19
CA SER A 129 -0.15 8.71 -11.40
C SER A 129 1.06 8.38 -10.52
N GLU A 130 0.83 7.98 -9.28
CA GLU A 130 1.89 7.58 -8.35
C GLU A 130 2.61 6.30 -8.83
N ILE A 131 1.87 5.33 -9.33
CA ILE A 131 2.43 4.05 -9.83
C ILE A 131 3.24 4.28 -11.11
N ILE A 132 2.73 5.08 -12.07
CA ILE A 132 3.46 5.45 -13.29
C ILE A 132 4.74 6.22 -12.94
N ALA A 133 4.64 7.19 -12.04
CA ALA A 133 5.79 7.98 -11.61
C ALA A 133 6.86 7.13 -10.91
N LEU A 134 6.45 6.18 -10.07
CA LEU A 134 7.38 5.29 -9.38
C LEU A 134 8.09 4.34 -10.36
N ALA A 135 7.37 3.79 -11.35
CA ALA A 135 7.98 2.99 -12.41
C ALA A 135 9.01 3.81 -13.20
N GLY A 136 8.68 5.06 -13.55
CA GLY A 136 9.62 5.99 -14.20
C GLY A 136 10.84 6.30 -13.33
N LEU A 137 10.66 6.60 -12.06
CA LEU A 137 11.76 6.84 -11.12
C LEU A 137 12.69 5.63 -10.99
N TRP A 138 12.15 4.43 -11.09
CA TRP A 138 12.92 3.19 -11.02
C TRP A 138 13.46 2.72 -12.37
N GLY A 139 13.17 3.43 -13.47
CA GLY A 139 13.62 3.09 -14.83
C GLY A 139 12.99 1.79 -15.34
N LEU A 140 11.72 1.56 -15.04
CA LEU A 140 10.95 0.38 -15.44
C LEU A 140 9.95 0.74 -16.55
N GLU A 141 9.49 -0.30 -17.28
CA GLU A 141 8.48 -0.15 -18.34
C GLU A 141 7.18 0.46 -17.80
N GLY A 142 6.45 1.18 -18.65
CA GLY A 142 5.22 1.88 -18.30
C GLY A 142 5.43 3.13 -17.44
N GLY A 143 6.65 3.42 -17.05
CA GLY A 143 7.03 4.67 -16.41
C GLY A 143 7.38 5.71 -17.48
N GLU A 144 6.46 6.61 -17.78
CA GLU A 144 6.78 7.77 -18.63
C GLU A 144 7.61 8.77 -17.82
N GLY A 145 8.59 9.42 -18.48
CA GLY A 145 9.44 10.44 -17.88
C GLY A 145 8.58 11.58 -17.33
N GLN A 146 8.49 11.68 -16.01
CA GLN A 146 7.75 12.69 -15.25
C GLN A 146 6.25 12.72 -15.58
N SER A 147 5.48 11.75 -15.05
CA SER A 147 4.03 11.93 -14.95
C SER A 147 3.76 13.24 -14.20
N LYS A 148 2.82 14.05 -14.69
CA LYS A 148 2.44 15.31 -14.05
C LYS A 148 1.61 14.99 -12.81
N VAL A 149 2.27 14.54 -11.75
CA VAL A 149 1.63 14.37 -10.45
C VAL A 149 1.20 15.74 -9.92
N ARG A 150 -0.09 15.98 -9.83
CA ARG A 150 -0.64 17.16 -9.15
C ARG A 150 -0.96 16.84 -7.71
N GLY A 151 0.06 16.84 -6.86
CA GLY A 151 -0.13 16.51 -5.45
C GLY A 151 -0.60 15.06 -5.24
N VAL A 152 -1.70 14.87 -4.52
CA VAL A 152 -2.32 13.55 -4.26
C VAL A 152 -3.43 13.18 -5.26
N ASP A 153 -3.79 14.11 -6.15
CA ASP A 153 -4.85 13.88 -7.13
C ASP A 153 -4.29 13.15 -8.36
N SER A 154 -4.93 12.03 -8.71
CA SER A 154 -4.55 11.27 -9.89
C SER A 154 -5.11 11.92 -11.15
N THR A 155 -4.23 12.21 -12.13
CA THR A 155 -4.63 12.68 -13.45
C THR A 155 -4.72 11.55 -14.49
N ASP A 156 -4.24 10.36 -14.13
CA ASP A 156 -4.17 9.19 -14.98
C ASP A 156 -5.22 8.15 -14.59
N THR A 157 -5.54 7.29 -15.54
CA THR A 157 -6.50 6.20 -15.30
C THR A 157 -5.77 4.93 -14.82
N VAL A 158 -6.48 4.07 -14.11
CA VAL A 158 -5.97 2.76 -13.68
C VAL A 158 -5.51 1.91 -14.86
N SER A 159 -6.19 2.00 -16.01
CA SER A 159 -5.78 1.29 -17.23
C SER A 159 -4.45 1.80 -17.79
N ALA A 160 -4.18 3.10 -17.68
CA ALA A 160 -2.88 3.66 -18.09
C ALA A 160 -1.73 3.18 -17.19
N ALA A 161 -2.01 2.95 -15.89
CA ALA A 161 -1.01 2.47 -14.95
C ALA A 161 -0.76 0.96 -15.01
N ARG A 162 -1.51 0.21 -15.82
CA ARG A 162 -1.45 -1.26 -15.84
C ARG A 162 -0.04 -1.79 -16.16
N GLU A 163 0.60 -1.22 -17.16
CA GLU A 163 1.94 -1.65 -17.60
C GLU A 163 3.00 -1.34 -16.54
N ALA A 164 2.96 -0.14 -15.97
CA ALA A 164 3.81 0.26 -14.86
C ALA A 164 3.62 -0.64 -13.63
N ALA A 165 2.38 -0.97 -13.28
CA ALA A 165 2.07 -1.86 -12.17
C ALA A 165 2.65 -3.27 -12.37
N ILE A 166 2.51 -3.83 -13.57
CA ILE A 166 3.09 -5.14 -13.94
C ILE A 166 4.62 -5.11 -13.84
N ALA A 167 5.26 -4.06 -14.36
CA ALA A 167 6.71 -3.93 -14.31
C ALA A 167 7.24 -3.80 -12.87
N LEU A 168 6.58 -3.01 -12.04
CA LEU A 168 6.91 -2.86 -10.62
C LEU A 168 6.75 -4.19 -9.86
N ALA A 169 5.64 -4.90 -10.06
CA ALA A 169 5.38 -6.19 -9.42
C ALA A 169 6.44 -7.23 -9.81
N LYS A 170 6.79 -7.34 -11.09
CA LYS A 170 7.86 -8.21 -11.57
C LYS A 170 9.22 -7.87 -10.97
N TRP A 171 9.54 -6.57 -10.88
CA TRP A 171 10.81 -6.12 -10.29
C TRP A 171 10.94 -6.47 -8.81
N THR A 172 9.88 -6.23 -8.04
CA THR A 172 9.90 -6.51 -6.59
C THR A 172 9.76 -8.00 -6.29
N GLY A 173 9.09 -8.75 -7.15
CA GLY A 173 8.62 -10.12 -6.88
C GLY A 173 7.41 -10.14 -5.94
N GLY A 174 6.73 -9.00 -5.81
CA GLY A 174 5.59 -8.78 -4.94
C GLY A 174 4.31 -8.45 -5.70
N ALA A 175 3.51 -7.52 -5.18
CA ALA A 175 2.26 -7.09 -5.80
C ALA A 175 2.15 -5.56 -5.86
N VAL A 176 1.34 -5.09 -6.81
CA VAL A 176 0.97 -3.67 -6.94
C VAL A 176 -0.54 -3.53 -6.91
N ALA A 177 -1.03 -2.61 -6.07
CA ALA A 177 -2.44 -2.23 -6.00
C ALA A 177 -2.61 -0.78 -6.48
N VAL A 178 -3.32 -0.60 -7.57
CA VAL A 178 -3.63 0.71 -8.16
C VAL A 178 -5.04 1.09 -7.81
N SER A 179 -5.21 2.15 -7.03
CA SER A 179 -6.53 2.65 -6.64
C SER A 179 -7.14 3.57 -7.68
N GLY A 180 -8.45 3.46 -7.88
CA GLY A 180 -9.24 4.30 -8.75
C GLY A 180 -10.72 3.95 -8.71
N LYS A 181 -11.50 4.39 -9.68
CA LYS A 181 -12.92 4.03 -9.80
C LYS A 181 -13.15 2.51 -9.87
N THR A 182 -12.21 1.82 -10.48
CA THR A 182 -12.07 0.36 -10.43
C THR A 182 -10.61 0.11 -10.09
N ASP A 183 -10.36 -0.59 -9.00
CA ASP A 183 -8.99 -0.88 -8.59
C ASP A 183 -8.39 -2.02 -9.40
N LEU A 184 -7.07 -1.99 -9.57
CA LEU A 184 -6.29 -3.04 -10.21
C LEU A 184 -5.28 -3.58 -9.21
N VAL A 185 -5.16 -4.91 -9.12
CA VAL A 185 -4.09 -5.57 -8.35
C VAL A 185 -3.38 -6.57 -9.24
N THR A 186 -2.04 -6.57 -9.21
CA THR A 186 -1.23 -7.49 -10.01
C THR A 186 -0.01 -7.99 -9.25
N ASP A 187 0.40 -9.24 -9.53
CA ASP A 187 1.68 -9.83 -9.14
C ASP A 187 2.72 -9.82 -10.29
N GLY A 188 2.37 -9.17 -11.40
CA GLY A 188 3.18 -9.15 -12.62
C GLY A 188 2.80 -10.21 -13.66
N GLU A 189 2.07 -11.25 -13.27
CA GLU A 189 1.54 -12.31 -14.15
C GLU A 189 0.01 -12.30 -14.19
N THR A 190 -0.60 -12.24 -13.02
CA THR A 190 -2.05 -12.17 -12.84
C THR A 190 -2.47 -10.71 -12.67
N VAL A 191 -3.57 -10.33 -13.30
CA VAL A 191 -4.22 -9.02 -13.11
C VAL A 191 -5.64 -9.24 -12.65
N ALA A 192 -5.99 -8.70 -11.49
CA ALA A 192 -7.34 -8.73 -10.94
C ALA A 192 -7.91 -7.32 -10.81
N TYR A 193 -9.21 -7.19 -11.00
CA TYR A 193 -9.93 -5.93 -10.81
C TYR A 193 -10.88 -6.06 -9.63
N SER A 194 -10.91 -5.04 -8.77
CA SER A 194 -11.86 -4.93 -7.67
C SER A 194 -12.84 -3.79 -7.93
N TYR A 195 -14.11 -4.08 -7.75
CA TYR A 195 -15.20 -3.15 -7.98
C TYR A 195 -15.90 -2.84 -6.67
N GLY A 196 -16.41 -1.64 -6.53
CA GLY A 196 -17.14 -1.21 -5.36
C GLY A 196 -16.57 0.08 -4.79
N GLY A 197 -16.57 0.19 -3.46
CA GLY A 197 -16.21 1.44 -2.81
C GLY A 197 -17.38 2.42 -2.76
N SER A 198 -17.09 3.65 -2.50
CA SER A 198 -18.02 4.77 -2.46
C SER A 198 -17.36 6.02 -3.01
N HIS A 199 -18.10 6.85 -3.71
CA HIS A 199 -17.60 8.15 -4.14
C HIS A 199 -17.25 9.07 -2.95
N PHE A 200 -17.83 8.85 -1.77
CA PHE A 200 -17.46 9.56 -0.55
C PHE A 200 -16.02 9.32 -0.10
N MET A 201 -15.42 8.19 -0.51
CA MET A 201 -14.02 7.90 -0.16
C MET A 201 -13.04 8.91 -0.75
N GLU A 202 -13.38 9.55 -1.87
CA GLU A 202 -12.59 10.63 -2.46
C GLU A 202 -12.66 11.93 -1.63
N MET A 203 -13.71 12.09 -0.84
CA MET A 203 -13.93 13.25 0.03
C MET A 203 -13.36 13.06 1.44
N VAL A 204 -12.83 11.87 1.75
CA VAL A 204 -12.25 11.53 3.07
C VAL A 204 -10.74 11.46 2.95
N THR A 205 -10.07 12.46 3.54
CA THR A 205 -8.59 12.47 3.59
C THR A 205 -8.06 11.22 4.26
N GLY A 206 -7.14 10.53 3.59
CA GLY A 206 -6.48 9.35 4.13
C GLY A 206 -7.16 8.02 3.81
N SER A 207 -8.25 8.00 3.04
CA SER A 207 -8.85 6.73 2.60
C SER A 207 -7.84 5.85 1.85
N GLY A 208 -7.01 6.44 0.99
CA GLY A 208 -5.91 5.72 0.35
C GLY A 208 -4.82 5.26 1.32
N CYS A 209 -4.37 6.14 2.22
CA CYS A 209 -3.34 5.80 3.21
C CYS A 209 -3.80 4.68 4.16
N SER A 210 -5.05 4.70 4.59
CA SER A 210 -5.60 3.66 5.46
C SER A 210 -5.74 2.32 4.74
N LEU A 211 -6.03 2.30 3.42
CA LEU A 211 -5.95 1.08 2.61
C LEU A 211 -4.53 0.48 2.62
N GLY A 212 -3.49 1.32 2.53
CA GLY A 212 -2.09 0.86 2.64
C GLY A 212 -1.80 0.19 4.00
N GLY A 213 -2.29 0.79 5.09
CA GLY A 213 -2.22 0.20 6.42
C GLY A 213 -2.95 -1.14 6.54
N VAL A 214 -4.14 -1.25 5.95
CA VAL A 214 -4.92 -2.50 5.89
C VAL A 214 -4.19 -3.57 5.06
N ALA A 215 -3.55 -3.18 3.95
CA ALA A 215 -2.74 -4.10 3.14
C ALA A 215 -1.57 -4.69 3.96
N ALA A 216 -0.93 -3.88 4.83
CA ALA A 216 0.12 -4.37 5.72
C ALA A 216 -0.41 -5.41 6.72
N VAL A 217 -1.62 -5.24 7.25
CA VAL A 217 -2.24 -6.25 8.12
C VAL A 217 -2.42 -7.57 7.37
N TYR A 218 -2.98 -7.56 6.17
CA TYR A 218 -3.19 -8.79 5.39
C TYR A 218 -1.89 -9.41 4.88
N ALA A 219 -0.83 -8.61 4.67
CA ALA A 219 0.50 -9.11 4.30
C ALA A 219 1.15 -10.00 5.36
N THR A 220 0.63 -10.00 6.60
CA THR A 220 1.04 -10.95 7.65
C THR A 220 0.45 -12.35 7.48
N ALA A 221 -0.62 -12.49 6.68
CA ALA A 221 -1.47 -13.68 6.63
C ALA A 221 -1.57 -14.32 5.25
N ALA A 222 -1.09 -13.66 4.20
CA ALA A 222 -1.18 -14.13 2.82
C ALA A 222 0.02 -13.63 1.99
N ASP A 223 0.23 -14.26 0.82
CA ASP A 223 1.18 -13.74 -0.16
C ASP A 223 0.82 -12.31 -0.61
N PRO A 224 1.78 -11.56 -1.18
CA PRO A 224 1.56 -10.15 -1.51
C PRO A 224 0.34 -9.87 -2.40
N PHE A 225 0.08 -10.73 -3.40
CA PHE A 225 -1.03 -10.53 -4.32
C PHE A 225 -2.38 -10.71 -3.63
N ILE A 226 -2.53 -11.81 -2.89
CA ILE A 226 -3.76 -12.09 -2.14
C ILE A 226 -3.94 -11.06 -1.02
N ALA A 227 -2.88 -10.65 -0.33
CA ALA A 227 -2.95 -9.62 0.71
C ALA A 227 -3.44 -8.28 0.17
N ALA A 228 -2.86 -7.79 -0.93
CA ALA A 228 -3.25 -6.55 -1.59
C ALA A 228 -4.71 -6.62 -2.10
N LEU A 229 -5.09 -7.73 -2.72
CA LEU A 229 -6.44 -7.93 -3.24
C LEU A 229 -7.47 -8.06 -2.10
N THR A 230 -7.12 -8.73 -1.00
CA THR A 230 -7.97 -8.82 0.20
C THR A 230 -8.21 -7.44 0.81
N ALA A 231 -7.15 -6.66 0.99
CA ALA A 231 -7.26 -5.28 1.50
C ALA A 231 -8.19 -4.44 0.63
N THR A 232 -7.99 -4.45 -0.67
CA THR A 232 -8.79 -3.70 -1.64
C THR A 232 -10.25 -4.14 -1.62
N ALA A 233 -10.52 -5.46 -1.64
CA ALA A 233 -11.89 -5.99 -1.64
C ALA A 233 -12.64 -5.68 -0.33
N VAL A 234 -11.98 -5.84 0.82
CA VAL A 234 -12.57 -5.51 2.14
C VAL A 234 -12.86 -4.01 2.24
N TYR A 235 -11.93 -3.17 1.78
CA TYR A 235 -12.07 -1.72 1.81
C TYR A 235 -13.22 -1.24 0.92
N ASN A 236 -13.32 -1.76 -0.31
CA ASN A 236 -14.40 -1.46 -1.23
C ASN A 236 -15.77 -1.91 -0.68
N LEU A 237 -15.83 -3.08 -0.07
CA LEU A 237 -17.05 -3.57 0.56
C LEU A 237 -17.47 -2.69 1.75
N ALA A 238 -16.51 -2.25 2.56
CA ALA A 238 -16.75 -1.36 3.69
C ALA A 238 -17.28 0.01 3.22
N GLY A 239 -16.63 0.63 2.23
CA GLY A 239 -17.09 1.89 1.61
C GLY A 239 -18.50 1.80 1.06
N LYS A 240 -18.79 0.75 0.27
CA LYS A 240 -20.15 0.52 -0.26
C LYS A 240 -21.20 0.35 0.84
N ARG A 241 -20.88 -0.37 1.90
CA ARG A 241 -21.80 -0.56 3.03
C ARG A 241 -22.01 0.72 3.84
N ALA A 242 -20.98 1.54 3.99
CA ALA A 242 -21.09 2.83 4.65
C ALA A 242 -22.00 3.79 3.85
N GLU A 243 -21.80 3.88 2.53
CA GLU A 243 -22.62 4.71 1.65
C GLU A 243 -24.11 4.39 1.74
N LEU A 244 -24.47 3.13 1.90
CA LEU A 244 -25.88 2.71 2.08
C LEU A 244 -26.51 3.21 3.41
N ARG A 245 -25.71 3.76 4.33
CA ARG A 245 -26.14 4.18 5.66
C ARG A 245 -26.01 5.68 5.92
N THR A 246 -25.47 6.41 4.97
CA THR A 246 -25.25 7.85 5.09
C THR A 246 -25.54 8.55 3.77
N SER A 247 -25.86 9.84 3.84
CA SER A 247 -26.06 10.71 2.68
C SER A 247 -24.87 11.67 2.45
N ALA A 248 -23.85 11.59 3.28
CA ALA A 248 -22.63 12.42 3.22
C ALA A 248 -21.42 11.65 3.76
N PRO A 249 -20.20 12.07 3.36
CA PRO A 249 -18.95 11.49 3.86
C PRO A 249 -18.74 11.73 5.36
#